data_883952b57062356351c225cd1166d147
#
_entry.id   883952b57062356351c225cd1166d147
#
_cell.length_a   1.000
_cell.length_b   1.000
_cell.length_c   1.000
_cell.angle_alpha   90.00
_cell.angle_beta   90.00
_cell.angle_gamma   90.00
#
_symmetry.space_group_name_H-M   'P 1'
#
loop_
_entity.id
_entity.type
_entity.pdbx_description
1 polymer ?
#
loop_
_entity_poly.entity_id
_entity_poly.type
_entity_poly.pdbx_seq_one_letter_code
_entity_poly.pdbx_strand_id
1 'polypeptide(L)'
;PIGKSYSGIILYSKYKITDSLRRSLPISTGFSKFLDLDRCYSINRIQVENGKELVIFTVHLSAYGNSDEIREAQLNMLFGDMEKEVNDGNYVICGGDFNHDLKADESNSDKTESWAYPFPRSKMPQGLTFAMDKLPQDKLEQMPESARNADMEYVPGKTYVVTLDGFIISDNVE
;
A
#
# COMPACT_ATOMS: atom_id res chain seq x y z
N PRO A 1 -33.11 -11.63 2.79
CA PRO A 1 -32.05 -12.13 1.89
C PRO A 1 -30.79 -11.32 2.12
N ILE A 2 -29.71 -11.97 2.50
CA ILE A 2 -28.39 -11.34 2.58
C ILE A 2 -27.94 -11.14 1.13
N GLY A 3 -27.80 -9.88 0.71
CA GLY A 3 -27.32 -9.53 -0.62
C GLY A 3 -25.90 -10.05 -0.85
N LYS A 4 -25.53 -10.23 -2.12
CA LYS A 4 -24.13 -10.51 -2.49
C LYS A 4 -23.37 -9.18 -2.56
N SER A 5 -22.23 -9.08 -1.88
CA SER A 5 -21.30 -7.96 -1.99
C SER A 5 -20.04 -8.42 -2.73
N TYR A 6 -19.58 -7.59 -3.65
CA TYR A 6 -18.32 -7.80 -4.37
C TYR A 6 -17.42 -6.61 -4.14
N SER A 7 -16.18 -6.86 -3.76
CA SER A 7 -15.14 -5.84 -3.60
C SER A 7 -13.89 -6.26 -4.36
N GLY A 8 -13.08 -5.29 -4.78
CA GLY A 8 -11.86 -5.56 -5.52
C GLY A 8 -11.04 -4.30 -5.75
N ILE A 9 -9.89 -4.49 -6.38
CA ILE A 9 -9.00 -3.42 -6.83
C ILE A 9 -9.02 -3.37 -8.35
N ILE A 10 -8.89 -2.19 -8.92
CA ILE A 10 -8.91 -1.97 -10.38
C ILE A 10 -7.75 -1.05 -10.75
N LEU A 11 -7.08 -1.38 -11.86
CA LEU A 11 -6.13 -0.52 -12.55
C LEU A 11 -6.68 -0.13 -13.92
N TYR A 12 -6.71 1.17 -14.20
CA TYR A 12 -6.99 1.71 -15.53
C TYR A 12 -5.70 2.25 -16.14
N SER A 13 -5.42 1.90 -17.39
CA SER A 13 -4.25 2.39 -18.10
C SER A 13 -4.62 2.87 -19.51
N LYS A 14 -3.99 3.97 -19.96
CA LYS A 14 -4.01 4.39 -21.37
C LYS A 14 -3.05 3.57 -22.23
N TYR A 15 -2.08 2.92 -21.60
CA TYR A 15 -1.10 2.06 -22.27
C TYR A 15 -1.56 0.61 -22.21
N LYS A 16 -1.15 -0.17 -23.21
CA LYS A 16 -1.49 -1.59 -23.27
C LYS A 16 -0.84 -2.35 -22.13
N ILE A 17 -1.65 -2.94 -21.27
CA ILE A 17 -1.19 -3.91 -20.29
C ILE A 17 -0.93 -5.22 -21.04
N THR A 18 0.30 -5.71 -20.98
CA THR A 18 0.76 -6.91 -21.71
C THR A 18 0.57 -8.19 -20.91
N ASP A 19 0.64 -8.09 -19.57
CA ASP A 19 0.40 -9.20 -18.65
C ASP A 19 -0.18 -8.69 -17.34
N SER A 20 -0.96 -9.54 -16.66
CA SER A 20 -1.59 -9.23 -15.38
C SER A 20 -1.69 -10.47 -14.51
N LEU A 21 -1.28 -10.33 -13.25
CA LEU A 21 -1.34 -11.38 -12.25
C LEU A 21 -2.05 -10.86 -10.99
N ARG A 22 -2.99 -11.63 -10.46
CA ARG A 22 -3.57 -11.42 -9.13
C ARG A 22 -2.87 -12.31 -8.10
N ARG A 23 -2.38 -11.70 -7.03
CA ARG A 23 -1.77 -12.39 -5.90
C ARG A 23 -2.68 -12.31 -4.68
N SER A 24 -3.18 -13.45 -4.21
CA SER A 24 -3.91 -13.50 -2.94
C SER A 24 -2.96 -13.29 -1.78
N LEU A 25 -3.32 -12.40 -0.87
CA LEU A 25 -2.56 -12.13 0.34
C LEU A 25 -2.90 -13.13 1.45
N PRO A 26 -1.95 -13.45 2.35
CA PRO A 26 -2.25 -14.17 3.57
C PRO A 26 -3.35 -13.47 4.38
N ILE A 27 -4.29 -14.22 4.90
CA ILE A 27 -5.39 -13.76 5.76
C ILE A 27 -5.51 -14.65 6.98
N SER A 28 -6.23 -14.20 8.01
CA SER A 28 -6.46 -15.00 9.20
C SER A 28 -7.23 -16.29 8.90
N THR A 29 -6.93 -17.37 9.63
CA THR A 29 -7.51 -18.71 9.47
C THR A 29 -8.45 -19.05 10.63
N GLY A 30 -9.14 -18.15 11.22
CA GLY A 30 -10.03 -18.39 12.35
C GLY A 30 -11.46 -17.96 12.09
N PHE A 31 -12.27 -17.90 13.15
CA PHE A 31 -13.64 -17.36 13.10
C PHE A 31 -13.67 -15.91 12.61
N SER A 32 -12.59 -15.16 12.86
CA SER A 32 -12.39 -13.80 12.33
C SER A 32 -12.40 -13.72 10.80
N LYS A 33 -12.11 -14.80 10.09
CA LYS A 33 -12.18 -14.88 8.62
C LYS A 33 -13.56 -14.51 8.05
N PHE A 34 -14.63 -14.77 8.80
CA PHE A 34 -15.99 -14.44 8.35
C PHE A 34 -16.27 -12.93 8.33
N LEU A 35 -15.43 -12.14 9.01
CA LEU A 35 -15.55 -10.69 9.10
C LEU A 35 -14.46 -9.96 8.31
N ASP A 36 -13.45 -10.68 7.81
CA ASP A 36 -12.35 -10.12 7.02
C ASP A 36 -12.58 -10.36 5.54
N LEU A 37 -12.19 -9.36 4.73
CA LEU A 37 -12.25 -9.46 3.28
C LEU A 37 -11.03 -10.23 2.74
N ASP A 38 -11.24 -11.03 1.70
CA ASP A 38 -10.14 -11.60 0.94
C ASP A 38 -9.29 -10.48 0.34
N ARG A 39 -8.03 -10.36 0.79
CA ARG A 39 -7.10 -9.33 0.33
C ARG A 39 -6.23 -9.84 -0.80
N CYS A 40 -5.88 -8.95 -1.69
CA CYS A 40 -4.98 -9.25 -2.81
C CYS A 40 -4.25 -7.98 -3.27
N TYR A 41 -3.23 -8.18 -4.09
CA TYR A 41 -2.70 -7.15 -4.96
C TYR A 41 -2.65 -7.67 -6.41
N SER A 42 -2.60 -6.75 -7.35
CA SER A 42 -2.37 -7.07 -8.76
C SER A 42 -0.97 -6.61 -9.18
N ILE A 43 -0.37 -7.37 -10.11
CA ILE A 43 0.88 -7.03 -10.79
C ILE A 43 0.52 -6.86 -12.26
N ASN A 44 0.76 -5.68 -12.82
CA ASN A 44 0.40 -5.38 -14.21
C ASN A 44 1.64 -4.88 -14.94
N ARG A 45 1.88 -5.37 -16.14
CA ARG A 45 3.08 -5.11 -16.94
C ARG A 45 2.77 -4.28 -18.16
N ILE A 46 3.60 -3.29 -18.40
CA ILE A 46 3.56 -2.42 -19.57
C ILE A 46 4.97 -2.37 -20.15
N GLN A 47 5.12 -2.70 -21.43
CA GLN A 47 6.40 -2.62 -22.13
C GLN A 47 6.82 -1.16 -22.29
N VAL A 48 8.10 -0.88 -22.05
CA VAL A 48 8.72 0.42 -22.30
C VAL A 48 9.81 0.34 -23.36
N GLU A 49 10.18 1.48 -23.95
CA GLU A 49 11.00 1.52 -25.16
C GLU A 49 12.40 0.90 -25.03
N ASN A 50 12.97 0.87 -23.81
CA ASN A 50 14.32 0.33 -23.57
C ASN A 50 14.38 -1.20 -23.38
N GLY A 51 13.29 -1.90 -23.66
CA GLY A 51 13.18 -3.36 -23.50
C GLY A 51 12.95 -3.82 -22.05
N LYS A 52 12.75 -2.88 -21.11
CA LYS A 52 12.30 -3.14 -19.75
C LYS A 52 10.79 -3.05 -19.66
N GLU A 53 10.27 -3.28 -18.47
CA GLU A 53 8.85 -3.16 -18.19
C GLU A 53 8.59 -2.11 -17.11
N LEU A 54 7.48 -1.41 -17.24
CA LEU A 54 6.86 -0.73 -16.11
C LEU A 54 5.91 -1.73 -15.44
N VAL A 55 6.25 -2.10 -14.21
CA VAL A 55 5.48 -3.06 -13.41
C VAL A 55 4.70 -2.31 -12.33
N ILE A 56 3.39 -2.35 -12.46
CA ILE A 56 2.47 -1.62 -11.57
C ILE A 56 1.81 -2.61 -10.62
N PHE A 57 2.06 -2.42 -9.34
CA PHE A 57 1.38 -3.11 -8.25
C PHE A 57 0.22 -2.25 -7.76
N THR A 58 -0.97 -2.80 -7.70
CA THR A 58 -2.12 -2.15 -7.05
C THR A 58 -2.48 -2.96 -5.82
N VAL A 59 -2.46 -2.32 -4.64
CA VAL A 59 -2.53 -3.00 -3.36
C VAL A 59 -3.65 -2.45 -2.48
N HIS A 60 -4.25 -3.34 -1.67
CA HIS A 60 -5.05 -2.96 -0.52
C HIS A 60 -4.76 -3.99 0.59
N LEU A 61 -3.88 -3.63 1.52
CA LEU A 61 -3.47 -4.49 2.62
C LEU A 61 -4.57 -4.61 3.67
N SER A 62 -4.43 -5.59 4.55
CA SER A 62 -5.36 -5.77 5.66
C SER A 62 -5.32 -4.59 6.62
N ALA A 63 -6.52 -4.18 7.01
CA ALA A 63 -6.74 -3.12 7.97
C ALA A 63 -6.37 -3.58 9.39
N TYR A 64 -6.45 -2.63 10.30
CA TYR A 64 -6.32 -2.78 11.73
C TYR A 64 -7.21 -3.93 12.28
N GLY A 65 -6.68 -4.72 13.22
CA GLY A 65 -7.40 -5.85 13.84
C GLY A 65 -6.87 -7.21 13.43
N ASN A 66 -6.09 -7.33 12.36
CA ASN A 66 -5.36 -8.54 12.04
C ASN A 66 -4.08 -8.64 12.90
N SER A 67 -3.60 -9.87 13.12
CA SER A 67 -2.35 -10.08 13.86
C SER A 67 -1.17 -9.42 13.16
N ASP A 68 -0.17 -9.01 13.94
CA ASP A 68 1.08 -8.45 13.40
C ASP A 68 1.73 -9.40 12.39
N GLU A 69 1.64 -10.72 12.66
CA GLU A 69 2.15 -11.77 11.79
C GLU A 69 1.52 -11.76 10.38
N ILE A 70 0.20 -11.51 10.28
CA ILE A 70 -0.49 -11.46 8.99
C ILE A 70 -0.06 -10.21 8.22
N ARG A 71 0.00 -9.05 8.87
CA ARG A 71 0.46 -7.81 8.23
C ARG A 71 1.90 -7.92 7.75
N GLU A 72 2.76 -8.51 8.57
CA GLU A 72 4.15 -8.79 8.19
C GLU A 72 4.25 -9.76 7.02
N ALA A 73 3.48 -10.85 7.05
CA ALA A 73 3.45 -11.82 5.95
C ALA A 73 2.96 -11.20 4.64
N GLN A 74 1.99 -10.29 4.69
CA GLN A 74 1.50 -9.57 3.52
C GLN A 74 2.57 -8.63 2.94
N LEU A 75 3.25 -7.87 3.79
CA LEU A 75 4.34 -6.98 3.37
C LEU A 75 5.53 -7.77 2.82
N ASN A 76 5.94 -8.85 3.47
CA ASN A 76 7.04 -9.68 3.01
C ASN A 76 6.76 -10.27 1.62
N MET A 77 5.53 -10.70 1.37
CA MET A 77 5.12 -11.20 0.06
C MET A 77 5.16 -10.11 -1.01
N LEU A 78 4.61 -8.93 -0.71
CA LEU A 78 4.61 -7.78 -1.61
C LEU A 78 6.04 -7.32 -1.91
N PHE A 79 6.86 -7.15 -0.89
CA PHE A 79 8.24 -6.71 -1.01
C PHE A 79 9.10 -7.71 -1.81
N GLY A 80 8.90 -9.02 -1.60
CA GLY A 80 9.63 -10.03 -2.36
C GLY A 80 9.33 -9.99 -3.85
N ASP A 81 8.06 -9.77 -4.23
CA ASP A 81 7.69 -9.61 -5.65
C ASP A 81 8.23 -8.29 -6.23
N MET A 82 8.20 -7.18 -5.46
CA MET A 82 8.73 -5.89 -5.91
C MET A 82 10.27 -5.92 -6.04
N GLU A 83 10.98 -6.51 -5.07
CA GLU A 83 12.44 -6.65 -5.08
C GLU A 83 12.92 -7.42 -6.30
N LYS A 84 12.21 -8.49 -6.66
CA LYS A 84 12.51 -9.24 -7.88
C LYS A 84 12.47 -8.35 -9.11
N GLU A 85 11.43 -7.54 -9.26
CA GLU A 85 11.29 -6.65 -10.42
C GLU A 85 12.38 -5.56 -10.45
N VAL A 86 12.75 -5.02 -9.28
CA VAL A 86 13.88 -4.07 -9.16
C VAL A 86 15.18 -4.73 -9.57
N ASN A 87 15.46 -5.96 -9.11
CA ASN A 87 16.66 -6.71 -9.46
C ASN A 87 16.72 -7.07 -10.96
N ASP A 88 15.58 -7.29 -11.60
CA ASP A 88 15.47 -7.48 -13.04
C ASP A 88 15.66 -6.16 -13.83
N GLY A 89 15.78 -5.03 -13.13
CA GLY A 89 15.98 -3.69 -13.69
C GLY A 89 14.74 -3.07 -14.28
N ASN A 90 13.56 -3.57 -13.91
CA ASN A 90 12.28 -3.01 -14.31
C ASN A 90 11.97 -1.72 -13.53
N TYR A 91 11.05 -0.92 -14.06
CA TYR A 91 10.48 0.21 -13.35
C TYR A 91 9.32 -0.27 -12.49
N VAL A 92 9.35 0.03 -11.19
CA VAL A 92 8.33 -0.45 -10.25
C VAL A 92 7.55 0.72 -9.68
N ILE A 93 6.23 0.63 -9.73
CA ILE A 93 5.30 1.52 -9.02
C ILE A 93 4.30 0.65 -8.27
N CYS A 94 4.22 0.82 -6.95
CA CYS A 94 3.21 0.19 -6.12
C CYS A 94 2.32 1.28 -5.52
N GLY A 95 1.03 1.25 -5.81
CA GLY A 95 0.07 2.24 -5.30
C GLY A 95 -1.16 1.60 -4.69
N GLY A 96 -1.71 2.26 -3.68
CA GLY A 96 -2.94 1.87 -3.04
C GLY A 96 -2.98 2.14 -1.54
N ASP A 97 -3.90 1.46 -0.86
CA ASP A 97 -4.10 1.54 0.59
C ASP A 97 -3.22 0.51 1.29
N PHE A 98 -2.19 0.98 1.99
CA PHE A 98 -1.27 0.14 2.76
C PHE A 98 -1.80 -0.18 4.17
N ASN A 99 -2.86 0.47 4.62
CA ASN A 99 -3.42 0.37 5.98
C ASN A 99 -2.37 0.54 7.10
N HIS A 100 -1.35 1.34 6.82
CA HIS A 100 -0.29 1.77 7.74
C HIS A 100 -0.16 3.28 7.65
N ASP A 101 0.20 3.92 8.75
CA ASP A 101 0.53 5.34 8.73
C ASP A 101 1.87 5.57 8.02
N LEU A 102 1.80 6.16 6.82
CA LEU A 102 2.96 6.37 5.96
C LEU A 102 3.83 7.55 6.41
N LYS A 103 3.30 8.45 7.26
CA LYS A 103 4.02 9.62 7.78
C LYS A 103 4.57 9.42 9.19
N ALA A 104 4.08 8.42 9.93
CA ALA A 104 4.54 8.16 11.28
C ALA A 104 5.99 7.64 11.30
N ASP A 105 6.73 8.07 12.32
CA ASP A 105 8.06 7.54 12.61
C ASP A 105 7.93 6.11 13.18
N GLU A 106 8.60 5.16 12.55
CA GLU A 106 8.61 3.74 12.95
C GLU A 106 9.17 3.55 14.38
N SER A 107 10.07 4.44 14.83
CA SER A 107 10.64 4.40 16.18
C SER A 107 9.66 4.83 17.26
N ASN A 108 8.61 5.55 16.89
CA ASN A 108 7.61 6.08 17.80
C ASN A 108 6.40 5.14 17.90
N SER A 109 6.59 4.00 18.59
CA SER A 109 5.55 2.99 18.77
C SER A 109 4.49 3.35 19.82
N ASP A 110 4.53 4.54 20.40
CA ASP A 110 3.54 5.00 21.39
C ASP A 110 2.18 5.28 20.71
N LYS A 111 1.37 4.25 20.72
CA LYS A 111 0.06 4.08 20.05
C LYS A 111 -1.08 4.82 20.74
N THR A 112 -0.85 5.91 21.44
CA THR A 112 -1.86 6.47 22.31
C THR A 112 -3.02 7.17 21.59
N GLU A 113 -2.86 7.51 20.31
CA GLU A 113 -3.92 8.22 19.57
C GLU A 113 -4.20 7.67 18.14
N SER A 114 -3.28 6.90 17.54
CA SER A 114 -3.44 6.36 16.19
C SER A 114 -3.96 4.93 16.19
N TRP A 115 -5.01 4.68 15.43
CA TRP A 115 -5.46 3.32 15.12
C TRP A 115 -4.64 2.67 13.99
N ALA A 116 -3.84 3.44 13.26
CA ALA A 116 -2.93 2.94 12.23
C ALA A 116 -1.51 2.75 12.79
N TYR A 117 -0.89 1.63 12.47
CA TYR A 117 0.52 1.37 12.81
C TYR A 117 1.44 2.11 11.85
N PRO A 118 2.61 2.60 12.31
CA PRO A 118 3.64 3.11 11.41
C PRO A 118 3.99 2.08 10.33
N PHE A 119 4.23 2.56 9.11
CA PHE A 119 4.72 1.68 8.05
C PHE A 119 6.16 1.24 8.36
N PRO A 120 6.49 -0.07 8.28
CA PRO A 120 7.82 -0.58 8.63
C PRO A 120 8.84 -0.28 7.51
N ARG A 121 9.27 0.97 7.41
CA ARG A 121 10.21 1.49 6.39
C ARG A 121 11.54 0.75 6.42
N SER A 122 11.99 0.34 7.61
CA SER A 122 13.23 -0.43 7.81
C SER A 122 13.23 -1.79 7.12
N LYS A 123 12.04 -2.34 6.81
CA LYS A 123 11.88 -3.62 6.11
C LYS A 123 11.77 -3.46 4.59
N MET A 124 11.68 -2.23 4.08
CA MET A 124 11.54 -2.00 2.65
C MET A 124 12.82 -2.41 1.91
N PRO A 125 12.72 -3.18 0.81
CA PRO A 125 13.87 -3.58 0.01
C PRO A 125 14.69 -2.39 -0.51
N GLN A 126 15.99 -2.59 -0.67
CA GLN A 126 16.85 -1.60 -1.28
C GLN A 126 16.41 -1.30 -2.73
N GLY A 127 16.53 -0.05 -3.14
CA GLY A 127 16.09 0.41 -4.45
C GLY A 127 14.61 0.78 -4.54
N LEU A 128 13.89 0.78 -3.40
CA LEU A 128 12.51 1.22 -3.28
C LEU A 128 12.41 2.38 -2.28
N THR A 129 11.53 3.34 -2.57
CA THR A 129 11.25 4.47 -1.69
C THR A 129 9.80 4.91 -1.84
N PHE A 130 9.24 5.59 -0.86
CA PHE A 130 7.95 6.27 -1.05
C PHE A 130 8.12 7.47 -1.97
N ALA A 131 7.24 7.63 -2.95
CA ALA A 131 7.24 8.78 -3.85
C ALA A 131 7.14 10.11 -3.09
N MET A 132 6.42 10.13 -1.97
CA MET A 132 6.29 11.31 -1.11
C MET A 132 7.61 11.74 -0.47
N ASP A 133 8.55 10.82 -0.24
CA ASP A 133 9.86 11.15 0.34
C ASP A 133 10.77 11.93 -0.63
N LYS A 134 10.42 11.91 -1.94
CA LYS A 134 11.08 12.75 -2.96
C LYS A 134 10.52 14.18 -3.04
N LEU A 135 9.44 14.47 -2.31
CA LEU A 135 8.87 15.80 -2.30
C LEU A 135 9.69 16.77 -1.42
N PRO A 136 9.80 18.04 -1.82
CA PRO A 136 10.30 19.08 -0.92
C PRO A 136 9.46 19.15 0.36
N GLN A 137 10.09 19.51 1.48
CA GLN A 137 9.45 19.49 2.81
C GLN A 137 8.17 20.36 2.85
N ASP A 138 8.19 21.52 2.20
CA ASP A 138 7.03 22.40 2.12
C ASP A 138 5.84 21.77 1.37
N LYS A 139 6.10 20.89 0.41
CA LYS A 139 5.06 20.13 -0.31
C LYS A 139 4.54 18.98 0.51
N LEU A 140 5.42 18.28 1.20
CA LEU A 140 5.05 17.18 2.09
C LEU A 140 4.13 17.65 3.23
N GLU A 141 4.42 18.82 3.81
CA GLU A 141 3.60 19.44 4.86
C GLU A 141 2.21 19.89 4.36
N GLN A 142 2.09 20.26 3.08
CA GLN A 142 0.82 20.65 2.45
C GLN A 142 0.04 19.47 1.89
N MET A 143 0.63 18.27 1.86
CA MET A 143 -0.03 17.08 1.33
C MET A 143 -1.20 16.68 2.25
N PRO A 144 -2.44 16.60 1.71
CA PRO A 144 -3.59 16.21 2.50
C PRO A 144 -3.46 14.76 3.00
N GLU A 145 -4.07 14.49 4.13
CA GLU A 145 -4.23 13.12 4.63
C GLU A 145 -5.25 12.35 3.79
N SER A 146 -5.06 11.03 3.67
CA SER A 146 -5.90 10.19 2.81
C SER A 146 -7.12 9.60 3.53
N ALA A 147 -7.07 9.51 4.85
CA ALA A 147 -8.11 8.91 5.67
C ALA A 147 -8.38 9.70 6.96
N ARG A 148 -9.56 9.52 7.54
CA ARG A 148 -9.97 10.15 8.79
C ARG A 148 -10.90 9.24 9.60
N ASN A 149 -11.09 9.57 10.87
CA ASN A 149 -12.19 9.00 11.64
C ASN A 149 -13.54 9.36 11.03
N ALA A 150 -14.40 8.36 10.93
CA ALA A 150 -15.74 8.47 10.33
C ALA A 150 -16.89 8.51 11.35
N ASP A 151 -16.56 8.48 12.64
CA ASP A 151 -17.51 8.46 13.76
C ASP A 151 -18.05 9.85 14.13
N MET A 152 -17.46 10.91 13.55
CA MET A 152 -17.86 12.29 13.77
C MET A 152 -17.75 13.12 12.49
N GLU A 153 -18.40 14.28 12.50
CA GLU A 153 -18.21 15.29 11.45
C GLU A 153 -16.76 15.77 11.41
N TYR A 154 -16.24 15.99 10.18
CA TYR A 154 -14.89 16.50 10.01
C TYR A 154 -14.76 17.93 10.55
N VAL A 155 -13.87 18.10 11.52
CA VAL A 155 -13.51 19.41 12.09
C VAL A 155 -11.99 19.57 11.95
N PRO A 156 -11.50 20.53 11.15
CA PRO A 156 -10.07 20.79 10.98
C PRO A 156 -9.35 20.97 12.32
N GLY A 157 -8.23 20.24 12.50
CA GLY A 157 -7.40 20.28 13.72
C GLY A 157 -8.01 19.55 14.93
N LYS A 158 -9.18 18.90 14.79
CA LYS A 158 -9.80 18.10 15.86
C LYS A 158 -10.06 16.65 15.44
N THR A 159 -10.54 16.44 14.21
CA THR A 159 -10.76 15.09 13.71
C THR A 159 -9.43 14.44 13.41
N TYR A 160 -9.24 13.21 13.94
CA TYR A 160 -8.04 12.44 13.62
C TYR A 160 -7.99 12.14 12.13
N VAL A 161 -6.84 12.39 11.52
CA VAL A 161 -6.53 12.14 10.11
C VAL A 161 -5.22 11.39 9.99
N VAL A 162 -5.04 10.62 8.92
CA VAL A 162 -3.87 9.79 8.69
C VAL A 162 -3.64 9.56 7.20
N THR A 163 -2.39 9.34 6.80
CA THR A 163 -2.04 8.97 5.42
C THR A 163 -1.83 7.46 5.33
N LEU A 164 -2.79 6.74 4.73
CA LEU A 164 -2.74 5.30 4.50
C LEU A 164 -2.46 4.95 3.05
N ASP A 165 -2.82 5.84 2.13
CA ASP A 165 -2.67 5.67 0.69
C ASP A 165 -1.41 6.37 0.21
N GLY A 166 -0.69 5.73 -0.71
CA GLY A 166 0.54 6.29 -1.24
C GLY A 166 1.11 5.47 -2.38
N PHE A 167 2.33 5.84 -2.78
CA PHE A 167 3.07 5.15 -3.82
C PHE A 167 4.48 4.82 -3.34
N ILE A 168 4.88 3.56 -3.53
CA ILE A 168 6.28 3.12 -3.45
C ILE A 168 6.78 3.01 -4.89
N ILE A 169 7.96 3.54 -5.15
CA ILE A 169 8.56 3.55 -6.47
C ILE A 169 9.99 3.03 -6.41
N SER A 170 10.47 2.45 -7.51
CA SER A 170 11.88 2.11 -7.65
C SER A 170 12.73 3.35 -7.95
N ASP A 171 14.02 3.27 -7.62
CA ASP A 171 14.95 4.41 -7.75
C ASP A 171 15.11 4.92 -9.18
N ASN A 172 14.85 4.08 -10.18
CA ASN A 172 14.87 4.42 -11.61
C ASN A 172 13.56 5.06 -12.11
N VAL A 173 12.58 5.32 -11.24
CA VAL A 173 11.37 6.10 -11.52
C VAL A 173 11.58 7.54 -11.02
N GLU A 174 11.45 8.52 -11.95
CA GLU A 174 11.56 9.96 -11.67
C GLU A 174 10.20 10.66 -11.67
#